data_a6d879a0769e50922717d2dbb705ce24
#
_entry.id   a6d879a0769e50922717d2dbb705ce24
#
_cell.length_a   1.000
_cell.length_b   1.000
_cell.length_c   1.000
_cell.angle_alpha   90.00
_cell.angle_beta   90.00
_cell.angle_gamma   90.00
#
_symmetry.space_group_name_H-M   'P 1'
#
loop_
_entity.id
_entity.type
_entity.pdbx_description
1 polymer ?
#
loop_
_entity_poly.entity_id
_entity_poly.type
_entity_poly.pdbx_seq_one_letter_code
_entity_poly.pdbx_strand_id
1 'polypeptide(L)'
;VRERWPSIRLTAVDRAPVLAHAAGSGAIDRAAQRVADLGGSDLVILAAPVEQNLRLLPEAAAIVGDKGLITDVGGTKRDIVNAACALSGARAAFVGGHPIGGSEQGGFAFARADLFRGRPWILTPNGLSPASMVDRLAGFVTSLGARPTTMDAEDHDRLMAFLSHLPQLTVSALMEVVGEATASSGLRLAGRGLVDSTRLASSPADVWREVCKSNAGDIGVALDQLIARLQQLRAGLADGETVDTVFERAAQWRSELMKGRD
;
A
#
# COMPACT_ATOMS: atom_id res chain seq x y z
N VAL A 1 -17.02 -3.60 -3.81
CA VAL A 1 -18.17 -2.96 -3.14
C VAL A 1 -19.46 -3.27 -3.88
N ARG A 2 -19.61 -2.89 -5.13
CA ARG A 2 -20.84 -3.07 -5.93
C ARG A 2 -21.33 -4.52 -5.95
N GLU A 3 -20.44 -5.50 -6.13
CA GLU A 3 -20.80 -6.93 -6.12
C GLU A 3 -21.40 -7.36 -4.77
N ARG A 4 -20.86 -6.85 -3.66
CA ARG A 4 -21.32 -7.22 -2.31
C ARG A 4 -22.59 -6.50 -1.89
N TRP A 5 -22.76 -5.25 -2.32
CA TRP A 5 -23.90 -4.40 -2.00
C TRP A 5 -24.46 -3.74 -3.28
N PRO A 6 -25.30 -4.43 -4.05
CA PRO A 6 -25.81 -3.93 -5.33
C PRO A 6 -26.60 -2.60 -5.21
N SER A 7 -27.26 -2.38 -4.07
CA SER A 7 -28.09 -1.20 -3.81
C SER A 7 -27.36 -0.03 -3.13
N ILE A 8 -26.08 -0.18 -2.79
CA ILE A 8 -25.32 0.93 -2.20
C ILE A 8 -25.13 2.05 -3.22
N ARG A 9 -25.24 3.29 -2.77
CA ARG A 9 -24.93 4.45 -3.61
C ARG A 9 -23.44 4.71 -3.60
N LEU A 10 -22.80 4.65 -4.76
CA LEU A 10 -21.38 4.91 -4.97
C LEU A 10 -21.19 6.20 -5.77
N THR A 11 -20.56 7.19 -5.14
CA THR A 11 -20.14 8.43 -5.80
C THR A 11 -18.63 8.47 -5.84
N ALA A 12 -18.03 8.84 -6.98
CA ALA A 12 -16.59 8.97 -7.12
C ALA A 12 -16.18 10.36 -7.58
N VAL A 13 -15.01 10.77 -7.13
CA VAL A 13 -14.27 11.95 -7.60
C VAL A 13 -12.93 11.45 -8.15
N ASP A 14 -12.67 11.69 -9.43
CA ASP A 14 -11.43 11.33 -10.12
C ASP A 14 -11.29 12.16 -11.40
N ARG A 15 -10.29 11.93 -12.20
CA ARG A 15 -10.12 12.50 -13.53
C ARG A 15 -11.26 12.07 -14.46
N ALA A 16 -11.70 12.97 -15.32
CA ALA A 16 -12.86 12.72 -16.18
C ALA A 16 -12.83 11.39 -16.97
N PRO A 17 -11.69 10.95 -17.56
CA PRO A 17 -11.63 9.68 -18.29
C PRO A 17 -11.87 8.47 -17.37
N VAL A 18 -11.38 8.51 -16.12
CA VAL A 18 -11.57 7.44 -15.12
C VAL A 18 -13.03 7.36 -14.72
N LEU A 19 -13.64 8.52 -14.43
CA LEU A 19 -15.08 8.61 -14.08
C LEU A 19 -15.98 8.10 -15.19
N ALA A 20 -15.69 8.46 -16.44
CA ALA A 20 -16.45 8.00 -17.61
C ALA A 20 -16.40 6.48 -17.74
N HIS A 21 -15.23 5.87 -17.56
CA HIS A 21 -15.07 4.42 -17.61
C HIS A 21 -15.78 3.73 -16.45
N ALA A 22 -15.63 4.25 -15.22
CA ALA A 22 -16.29 3.69 -14.03
C ALA A 22 -17.83 3.79 -14.11
N ALA A 23 -18.36 4.88 -14.63
CA ALA A 23 -19.79 5.04 -14.83
C ALA A 23 -20.32 4.11 -15.94
N GLY A 24 -19.60 4.02 -17.06
CA GLY A 24 -19.97 3.15 -18.18
C GLY A 24 -19.96 1.66 -17.82
N SER A 25 -19.15 1.24 -16.86
CA SER A 25 -19.13 -0.13 -16.33
C SER A 25 -20.16 -0.40 -15.22
N GLY A 26 -20.89 0.60 -14.76
CA GLY A 26 -21.83 0.49 -13.63
C GLY A 26 -21.12 0.38 -12.26
N ALA A 27 -19.82 0.65 -12.18
CA ALA A 27 -19.08 0.59 -10.92
C ALA A 27 -19.47 1.72 -9.95
N ILE A 28 -19.90 2.87 -10.49
CA ILE A 28 -20.37 4.03 -9.73
C ILE A 28 -21.75 4.48 -10.22
N ASP A 29 -22.53 5.09 -9.32
CA ASP A 29 -23.84 5.65 -9.64
C ASP A 29 -23.75 7.12 -10.02
N ARG A 30 -22.72 7.83 -9.50
CA ARG A 30 -22.55 9.25 -9.72
C ARG A 30 -21.06 9.61 -9.82
N ALA A 31 -20.74 10.36 -10.85
CA ALA A 31 -19.47 11.09 -10.95
C ALA A 31 -19.65 12.48 -10.31
N ALA A 32 -18.77 12.86 -9.40
CA ALA A 32 -18.71 14.18 -8.78
C ALA A 32 -17.42 14.89 -9.21
N GLN A 33 -17.45 16.23 -9.21
CA GLN A 33 -16.30 17.01 -9.65
C GLN A 33 -15.37 17.39 -8.50
N ARG A 34 -15.91 17.47 -7.28
CA ARG A 34 -15.19 17.90 -6.07
C ARG A 34 -15.56 17.04 -4.89
N VAL A 35 -14.65 16.98 -3.92
CA VAL A 35 -14.90 16.31 -2.63
C VAL A 35 -16.12 16.90 -1.91
N ALA A 36 -16.31 18.22 -1.99
CA ALA A 36 -17.48 18.90 -1.42
C ALA A 36 -18.84 18.33 -1.90
N ASP A 37 -18.87 17.72 -3.08
CA ASP A 37 -20.09 17.12 -3.64
C ASP A 37 -20.41 15.73 -3.03
N LEU A 38 -19.56 15.20 -2.14
CA LEU A 38 -19.73 13.93 -1.42
C LEU A 38 -20.47 14.07 -0.09
N GLY A 39 -21.04 15.24 0.22
CA GLY A 39 -21.76 15.49 1.48
C GLY A 39 -22.85 14.46 1.75
N GLY A 40 -22.97 14.03 3.03
CA GLY A 40 -23.92 13.01 3.47
C GLY A 40 -23.49 11.56 3.19
N SER A 41 -22.22 11.34 2.83
CA SER A 41 -21.65 10.00 2.71
C SER A 41 -21.43 9.37 4.08
N ASP A 42 -21.78 8.09 4.21
CA ASP A 42 -21.54 7.29 5.43
C ASP A 42 -20.08 6.86 5.54
N LEU A 43 -19.41 6.65 4.40
CA LEU A 43 -18.01 6.26 4.30
C LEU A 43 -17.37 7.00 3.13
N VAL A 44 -16.25 7.68 3.41
CA VAL A 44 -15.36 8.26 2.39
C VAL A 44 -14.04 7.50 2.39
N ILE A 45 -13.62 7.04 1.23
CA ILE A 45 -12.37 6.32 1.02
C ILE A 45 -11.44 7.20 0.18
N LEU A 46 -10.34 7.64 0.77
CA LEU A 46 -9.28 8.38 0.09
C LEU A 46 -8.35 7.38 -0.61
N ALA A 47 -8.45 7.31 -1.93
CA ALA A 47 -7.72 6.34 -2.75
C ALA A 47 -6.80 7.00 -3.79
N ALA A 48 -6.40 8.24 -3.54
CA ALA A 48 -5.44 8.98 -4.32
C ALA A 48 -4.00 8.72 -3.83
N PRO A 49 -2.96 9.21 -4.51
CA PRO A 49 -1.58 9.22 -4.00
C PRO A 49 -1.47 9.88 -2.62
N VAL A 50 -0.43 9.52 -1.85
CA VAL A 50 -0.29 9.90 -0.43
C VAL A 50 -0.39 11.41 -0.21
N GLU A 51 0.35 12.21 -0.98
CA GLU A 51 0.29 13.68 -0.86
C GLU A 51 -1.09 14.24 -1.20
N GLN A 52 -1.77 13.65 -2.16
CA GLN A 52 -3.11 14.08 -2.53
C GLN A 52 -4.13 13.70 -1.45
N ASN A 53 -4.02 12.52 -0.85
CA ASN A 53 -4.85 12.11 0.28
C ASN A 53 -4.72 13.08 1.45
N LEU A 54 -3.49 13.53 1.76
CA LEU A 54 -3.25 14.54 2.81
C LEU A 54 -3.95 15.86 2.51
N ARG A 55 -4.01 16.29 1.24
CA ARG A 55 -4.73 17.52 0.83
C ARG A 55 -6.24 17.36 0.86
N LEU A 56 -6.75 16.17 0.51
CA LEU A 56 -8.19 15.88 0.44
C LEU A 56 -8.80 15.61 1.83
N LEU A 57 -8.00 15.18 2.80
CA LEU A 57 -8.46 14.81 4.13
C LEU A 57 -9.22 15.94 4.85
N PRO A 58 -8.75 17.20 4.91
CA PRO A 58 -9.51 18.30 5.53
C PRO A 58 -10.85 18.57 4.82
N GLU A 59 -10.88 18.49 3.49
CA GLU A 59 -12.11 18.66 2.72
C GLU A 59 -13.12 17.53 3.02
N ALA A 60 -12.65 16.29 3.06
CA ALA A 60 -13.48 15.15 3.42
C ALA A 60 -14.02 15.27 4.84
N ALA A 61 -13.20 15.70 5.80
CA ALA A 61 -13.60 15.90 7.19
C ALA A 61 -14.68 16.98 7.36
N ALA A 62 -14.67 17.99 6.51
CA ALA A 62 -15.65 19.09 6.55
C ALA A 62 -17.06 18.66 6.07
N ILE A 63 -17.15 17.64 5.23
CA ILE A 63 -18.40 17.23 4.58
C ILE A 63 -19.01 15.95 5.17
N VAL A 64 -18.22 15.15 5.84
CA VAL A 64 -18.66 13.93 6.50
C VAL A 64 -19.20 14.30 7.87
N GLY A 65 -20.46 13.97 8.14
CA GLY A 65 -21.12 14.30 9.40
C GLY A 65 -20.62 13.43 10.57
N ASP A 66 -21.14 13.71 11.77
CA ASP A 66 -20.75 13.08 13.05
C ASP A 66 -20.81 11.54 13.07
N LYS A 67 -21.61 10.95 12.20
CA LYS A 67 -21.75 9.48 12.06
C LYS A 67 -20.96 8.90 10.89
N GLY A 68 -20.29 9.74 10.12
CA GLY A 68 -19.53 9.32 8.97
C GLY A 68 -18.13 8.87 9.33
N LEU A 69 -17.57 8.06 8.48
CA LEU A 69 -16.24 7.49 8.62
C LEU A 69 -15.37 7.86 7.40
N ILE A 70 -14.15 8.27 7.66
CA ILE A 70 -13.13 8.48 6.63
C ILE A 70 -12.06 7.43 6.80
N THR A 71 -11.65 6.83 5.71
CA THR A 71 -10.47 5.95 5.65
C THR A 71 -9.65 6.27 4.41
N ASP A 72 -8.42 5.79 4.37
CA ASP A 72 -7.59 5.80 3.18
C ASP A 72 -7.16 4.37 2.79
N VAL A 73 -6.45 4.24 1.67
CA VAL A 73 -5.86 2.98 1.21
C VAL A 73 -4.38 3.14 0.83
N GLY A 74 -3.73 4.18 1.32
CA GLY A 74 -2.33 4.48 1.03
C GLY A 74 -1.36 3.45 1.58
N GLY A 75 -0.17 3.36 0.98
CA GLY A 75 0.90 2.43 1.38
C GLY A 75 1.68 2.84 2.62
N THR A 76 1.54 4.09 3.07
CA THR A 76 2.14 4.64 4.31
C THR A 76 1.06 5.26 5.18
N LYS A 77 1.24 5.23 6.51
CA LYS A 77 0.16 5.57 7.45
C LYS A 77 0.49 6.73 8.40
N ARG A 78 1.74 6.92 8.75
CA ARG A 78 2.15 7.90 9.77
C ARG A 78 1.63 9.31 9.46
N ASP A 79 1.91 9.78 8.25
CA ASP A 79 1.58 11.17 7.88
C ASP A 79 0.08 11.43 7.85
N ILE A 80 -0.71 10.51 7.29
CA ILE A 80 -2.16 10.70 7.18
C ILE A 80 -2.87 10.55 8.52
N VAL A 81 -2.41 9.65 9.38
CA VAL A 81 -2.93 9.49 10.74
C VAL A 81 -2.63 10.73 11.58
N ASN A 82 -1.39 11.24 11.51
CA ASN A 82 -1.00 12.47 12.19
C ASN A 82 -1.79 13.69 11.68
N ALA A 83 -1.97 13.80 10.37
CA ALA A 83 -2.80 14.86 9.79
C ALA A 83 -4.26 14.77 10.28
N ALA A 84 -4.81 13.57 10.37
CA ALA A 84 -6.16 13.37 10.90
C ALA A 84 -6.27 13.75 12.39
N CYS A 85 -5.26 13.45 13.21
CA CYS A 85 -5.20 13.88 14.61
C CYS A 85 -5.14 15.41 14.75
N ALA A 86 -4.49 16.09 13.82
CA ALA A 86 -4.34 17.54 13.84
C ALA A 86 -5.59 18.31 13.40
N LEU A 87 -6.60 17.64 12.83
CA LEU A 87 -7.85 18.29 12.40
C LEU A 87 -8.72 18.68 13.61
N SER A 88 -8.50 19.89 14.10
CA SER A 88 -9.26 20.46 15.21
C SER A 88 -10.74 20.61 14.84
N GLY A 89 -11.64 20.08 15.70
CA GLY A 89 -13.09 20.22 15.53
C GLY A 89 -13.70 19.34 14.44
N ALA A 90 -12.93 18.44 13.81
CA ALA A 90 -13.51 17.46 12.91
C ALA A 90 -14.42 16.50 13.69
N ARG A 91 -15.68 16.38 13.23
CA ARG A 91 -16.68 15.49 13.81
C ARG A 91 -16.60 14.08 13.23
N ALA A 92 -16.03 13.96 12.03
CA ALA A 92 -15.87 12.69 11.35
C ALA A 92 -14.73 11.87 11.97
N ALA A 93 -15.01 10.59 12.20
CA ALA A 93 -13.98 9.64 12.60
C ALA A 93 -13.05 9.31 11.41
N PHE A 94 -11.75 9.27 11.66
CA PHE A 94 -10.77 8.76 10.70
C PHE A 94 -10.14 7.47 11.22
N VAL A 95 -10.07 6.46 10.39
CA VAL A 95 -9.31 5.23 10.62
C VAL A 95 -8.48 4.97 9.38
N GLY A 96 -7.17 5.02 9.50
CA GLY A 96 -6.28 4.73 8.39
C GLY A 96 -6.43 3.28 7.91
N GLY A 97 -6.25 3.04 6.63
CA GLY A 97 -6.36 1.72 6.03
C GLY A 97 -5.24 1.48 5.03
N HIS A 98 -4.79 0.22 4.95
CA HIS A 98 -3.87 -0.23 3.91
C HIS A 98 -4.19 -1.67 3.52
N PRO A 99 -4.85 -1.90 2.39
CA PRO A 99 -5.02 -3.25 1.84
C PRO A 99 -3.67 -3.79 1.35
N ILE A 100 -3.24 -4.93 1.92
CA ILE A 100 -2.01 -5.61 1.50
C ILE A 100 -2.34 -6.49 0.29
N GLY A 101 -2.57 -5.87 -0.80
CA GLY A 101 -2.92 -6.52 -2.05
C GLY A 101 -2.99 -5.47 -3.13
N GLY A 102 -2.40 -5.75 -4.25
CA GLY A 102 -2.39 -4.85 -5.39
C GLY A 102 -2.04 -5.62 -6.64
N SER A 103 -2.17 -4.95 -7.76
CA SER A 103 -1.65 -5.36 -9.05
C SER A 103 -0.44 -4.48 -9.35
N GLU A 104 0.50 -5.01 -10.10
CA GLU A 104 1.65 -4.26 -10.62
C GLU A 104 1.21 -3.16 -11.59
N GLN A 105 -0.01 -3.27 -12.08
CA GLN A 105 -0.63 -2.32 -13.00
C GLN A 105 -1.72 -1.55 -12.28
N GLY A 106 -1.66 -0.23 -12.39
CA GLY A 106 -2.65 0.68 -11.81
C GLY A 106 -3.76 1.06 -12.80
N GLY A 107 -4.80 1.68 -12.24
CA GLY A 107 -5.92 2.23 -13.02
C GLY A 107 -7.16 1.35 -13.04
N PHE A 108 -8.29 1.95 -13.43
CA PHE A 108 -9.61 1.33 -13.36
C PHE A 108 -9.73 0.06 -14.23
N ALA A 109 -8.99 -0.03 -15.34
CA ALA A 109 -8.99 -1.19 -16.23
C ALA A 109 -8.53 -2.49 -15.56
N PHE A 110 -7.76 -2.39 -14.47
CA PHE A 110 -7.27 -3.52 -13.68
C PHE A 110 -8.07 -3.75 -12.39
N ALA A 111 -9.15 -3.01 -12.19
CA ALA A 111 -10.01 -3.18 -11.03
C ALA A 111 -10.70 -4.55 -11.06
N ARG A 112 -10.65 -5.26 -9.93
CA ARG A 112 -11.28 -6.57 -9.75
C ARG A 112 -12.01 -6.63 -8.42
N ALA A 113 -13.15 -7.27 -8.39
CA ALA A 113 -13.96 -7.41 -7.18
C ALA A 113 -13.31 -8.33 -6.12
N ASP A 114 -12.49 -9.28 -6.56
CA ASP A 114 -11.79 -10.26 -5.71
C ASP A 114 -10.39 -9.83 -5.25
N LEU A 115 -9.95 -8.62 -5.60
CA LEU A 115 -8.58 -8.15 -5.39
C LEU A 115 -8.10 -8.30 -3.93
N PHE A 116 -8.99 -8.09 -2.98
CA PHE A 116 -8.67 -8.12 -1.54
C PHE A 116 -9.08 -9.44 -0.85
N ARG A 117 -9.71 -10.37 -1.57
CA ARG A 117 -10.18 -11.64 -0.97
C ARG A 117 -9.03 -12.43 -0.37
N GLY A 118 -9.17 -12.77 0.93
CA GLY A 118 -8.15 -13.49 1.69
C GLY A 118 -6.88 -12.67 1.98
N ARG A 119 -6.82 -11.39 1.59
CA ARG A 119 -5.65 -10.53 1.82
C ARG A 119 -5.75 -9.81 3.16
N PRO A 120 -4.62 -9.56 3.83
CA PRO A 120 -4.61 -8.67 4.99
C PRO A 120 -5.03 -7.25 4.59
N TRP A 121 -5.75 -6.58 5.49
CA TRP A 121 -6.03 -5.16 5.40
C TRP A 121 -5.71 -4.53 6.75
N ILE A 122 -4.65 -3.74 6.77
CA ILE A 122 -4.19 -3.13 8.01
C ILE A 122 -5.03 -1.89 8.29
N LEU A 123 -5.54 -1.80 9.51
CA LEU A 123 -6.26 -0.65 10.05
C LEU A 123 -5.36 0.07 11.06
N THR A 124 -5.22 1.37 10.90
CA THR A 124 -4.42 2.20 11.82
C THR A 124 -5.30 3.27 12.45
N PRO A 125 -6.06 2.93 13.50
CA PRO A 125 -6.84 3.92 14.23
C PRO A 125 -5.90 4.93 14.88
N ASN A 126 -6.34 6.18 14.95
CA ASN A 126 -5.68 7.17 15.79
C ASN A 126 -6.27 7.15 17.21
N GLY A 127 -5.63 7.81 18.17
CA GLY A 127 -6.10 7.88 19.56
C GLY A 127 -7.47 8.56 19.73
N LEU A 128 -8.01 9.17 18.68
CA LEU A 128 -9.30 9.85 18.63
C LEU A 128 -10.37 9.02 17.91
N SER A 129 -10.01 7.90 17.29
CA SER A 129 -10.95 7.03 16.57
C SER A 129 -11.84 6.26 17.58
N PRO A 130 -13.17 6.45 17.57
CA PRO A 130 -14.05 5.65 18.40
C PRO A 130 -13.95 4.15 18.04
N ALA A 131 -13.91 3.26 19.03
CA ALA A 131 -13.83 1.81 18.81
C ALA A 131 -14.95 1.32 17.85
N SER A 132 -16.16 1.85 18.00
CA SER A 132 -17.29 1.51 17.12
C SER A 132 -17.04 1.84 15.63
N MET A 133 -16.22 2.85 15.34
CA MET A 133 -15.87 3.19 13.94
C MET A 133 -14.75 2.29 13.41
N VAL A 134 -13.83 1.87 14.27
CA VAL A 134 -12.85 0.83 13.92
C VAL A 134 -13.55 -0.49 13.60
N ASP A 135 -14.50 -0.92 14.45
CA ASP A 135 -15.30 -2.12 14.25
C ASP A 135 -16.14 -2.04 12.97
N ARG A 136 -16.71 -0.86 12.69
CA ARG A 136 -17.49 -0.61 11.47
C ARG A 136 -16.63 -0.76 10.22
N LEU A 137 -15.41 -0.20 10.21
CA LEU A 137 -14.48 -0.36 9.09
C LEU A 137 -14.00 -1.80 8.96
N ALA A 138 -13.68 -2.46 10.07
CA ALA A 138 -13.31 -3.88 10.08
C ALA A 138 -14.42 -4.76 9.51
N GLY A 139 -15.68 -4.51 9.87
CA GLY A 139 -16.85 -5.19 9.32
C GLY A 139 -17.01 -4.97 7.81
N PHE A 140 -16.80 -3.73 7.34
CA PHE A 140 -16.80 -3.40 5.91
C PHE A 140 -15.71 -4.17 5.16
N VAL A 141 -14.47 -4.12 5.65
CA VAL A 141 -13.32 -4.82 5.08
C VAL A 141 -13.52 -6.34 5.05
N THR A 142 -14.02 -6.91 6.13
CA THR A 142 -14.35 -8.35 6.22
C THR A 142 -15.41 -8.73 5.18
N SER A 143 -16.41 -7.89 4.99
CA SER A 143 -17.46 -8.12 3.99
C SER A 143 -16.94 -8.10 2.55
N LEU A 144 -15.81 -7.44 2.29
CA LEU A 144 -15.10 -7.51 1.00
C LEU A 144 -14.25 -8.78 0.86
N GLY A 145 -14.22 -9.64 1.90
CA GLY A 145 -13.44 -10.86 1.94
C GLY A 145 -11.98 -10.67 2.37
N ALA A 146 -11.58 -9.47 2.77
CA ALA A 146 -10.26 -9.21 3.33
C ALA A 146 -10.19 -9.53 4.82
N ARG A 147 -8.99 -9.63 5.36
CA ARG A 147 -8.72 -9.93 6.77
C ARG A 147 -8.21 -8.66 7.48
N PRO A 148 -9.06 -7.95 8.25
CA PRO A 148 -8.62 -6.77 8.96
C PRO A 148 -7.64 -7.13 10.09
N THR A 149 -6.59 -6.33 10.25
CA THR A 149 -5.62 -6.40 11.35
C THR A 149 -5.33 -4.99 11.81
N THR A 150 -5.35 -4.74 13.11
CA THR A 150 -5.11 -3.39 13.66
C THR A 150 -3.68 -3.28 14.19
N MET A 151 -3.01 -2.15 13.92
CA MET A 151 -1.72 -1.78 14.48
C MET A 151 -1.54 -0.26 14.49
N ASP A 152 -0.54 0.24 15.21
CA ASP A 152 -0.19 1.64 15.19
C ASP A 152 0.41 2.06 13.85
N ALA A 153 0.21 3.33 13.47
CA ALA A 153 0.70 3.87 12.20
C ALA A 153 2.23 3.86 12.08
N GLU A 154 2.93 4.06 13.19
CA GLU A 154 4.39 4.01 13.24
C GLU A 154 4.91 2.57 13.08
N ASP A 155 4.29 1.61 13.75
CA ASP A 155 4.61 0.18 13.61
C ASP A 155 4.31 -0.31 12.19
N HIS A 156 3.21 0.18 11.59
CA HIS A 156 2.88 -0.08 10.20
C HIS A 156 4.01 0.36 9.27
N ASP A 157 4.43 1.62 9.34
CA ASP A 157 5.40 2.17 8.40
C ASP A 157 6.78 1.53 8.58
N ARG A 158 7.18 1.24 9.82
CA ARG A 158 8.39 0.47 10.12
C ARG A 158 8.34 -0.94 9.54
N LEU A 159 7.21 -1.63 9.69
CA LEU A 159 7.03 -2.98 9.15
C LEU A 159 7.03 -2.98 7.61
N MET A 160 6.33 -2.02 6.99
CA MET A 160 6.27 -1.90 5.53
C MET A 160 7.61 -1.52 4.92
N ALA A 161 8.47 -0.81 5.64
CA ALA A 161 9.82 -0.53 5.19
C ALA A 161 10.59 -1.83 4.87
N PHE A 162 10.42 -2.89 5.67
CA PHE A 162 11.06 -4.19 5.44
C PHE A 162 10.27 -5.11 4.51
N LEU A 163 8.94 -5.18 4.64
CA LEU A 163 8.13 -6.15 3.90
C LEU A 163 7.81 -5.74 2.47
N SER A 164 7.84 -4.43 2.18
CA SER A 164 7.43 -3.88 0.89
C SER A 164 8.49 -2.97 0.29
N HIS A 165 8.92 -1.94 1.03
CA HIS A 165 9.75 -0.88 0.45
C HIS A 165 11.18 -1.35 0.17
N LEU A 166 11.82 -2.04 1.12
CA LEU A 166 13.15 -2.61 0.94
C LEU A 166 13.22 -3.59 -0.25
N PRO A 167 12.32 -4.59 -0.38
CA PRO A 167 12.31 -5.47 -1.55
C PRO A 167 12.19 -4.72 -2.87
N GLN A 168 11.29 -3.74 -2.97
CA GLN A 168 11.09 -2.97 -4.19
C GLN A 168 12.33 -2.19 -4.59
N LEU A 169 12.91 -1.43 -3.66
CA LEU A 169 14.08 -0.60 -3.92
C LEU A 169 15.31 -1.46 -4.24
N THR A 170 15.50 -2.56 -3.51
CA THR A 170 16.59 -3.50 -3.76
C THR A 170 16.50 -4.10 -5.17
N VAL A 171 15.32 -4.54 -5.56
CA VAL A 171 15.11 -5.16 -6.88
C VAL A 171 15.29 -4.14 -8.00
N SER A 172 14.86 -2.90 -7.80
CA SER A 172 15.06 -1.82 -8.78
C SER A 172 16.55 -1.49 -8.95
N ALA A 173 17.28 -1.35 -7.86
CA ALA A 173 18.73 -1.12 -7.89
C ALA A 173 19.49 -2.32 -8.46
N LEU A 174 19.10 -3.55 -8.13
CA LEU A 174 19.67 -4.76 -8.71
C LEU A 174 19.52 -4.77 -10.23
N MET A 175 18.32 -4.46 -10.73
CA MET A 175 18.07 -4.48 -12.16
C MET A 175 18.83 -3.40 -12.91
N GLU A 176 18.99 -2.22 -12.31
CA GLU A 176 19.82 -1.13 -12.84
C GLU A 176 21.28 -1.58 -12.99
N VAL A 177 21.89 -2.11 -11.91
CA VAL A 177 23.27 -2.61 -11.92
C VAL A 177 23.47 -3.72 -12.95
N VAL A 178 22.56 -4.70 -13.00
CA VAL A 178 22.64 -5.80 -13.98
C VAL A 178 22.50 -5.28 -15.41
N GLY A 179 21.57 -4.37 -15.66
CA GLY A 179 21.34 -3.79 -16.98
C GLY A 179 22.53 -3.01 -17.50
N GLU A 180 23.12 -2.17 -16.65
CA GLU A 180 24.33 -1.39 -16.99
C GLU A 180 25.56 -2.31 -17.25
N ALA A 181 25.75 -3.32 -16.42
CA ALA A 181 26.89 -4.22 -16.54
C ALA A 181 26.82 -5.17 -17.74
N THR A 182 25.62 -5.57 -18.18
CA THR A 182 25.44 -6.64 -19.20
C THR A 182 24.92 -6.14 -20.53
N ALA A 183 24.37 -4.96 -20.58
CA ALA A 183 23.64 -4.40 -21.73
C ALA A 183 22.55 -5.35 -22.26
N SER A 184 21.84 -4.96 -23.33
CA SER A 184 20.76 -5.79 -23.92
C SER A 184 21.24 -7.16 -24.43
N SER A 185 22.52 -7.28 -24.81
CA SER A 185 23.08 -8.53 -25.30
C SER A 185 23.23 -9.57 -24.18
N GLY A 186 23.71 -9.14 -23.00
CA GLY A 186 23.83 -10.03 -21.85
C GLY A 186 22.47 -10.39 -21.25
N LEU A 187 21.51 -9.46 -21.20
CA LEU A 187 20.18 -9.73 -20.70
C LEU A 187 19.45 -10.85 -21.45
N ARG A 188 19.73 -11.04 -22.76
CA ARG A 188 19.16 -12.16 -23.52
C ARG A 188 19.64 -13.55 -23.05
N LEU A 189 20.70 -13.61 -22.25
CA LEU A 189 21.20 -14.85 -21.65
C LEU A 189 20.63 -15.09 -20.23
N ALA A 190 19.83 -14.16 -19.71
CA ALA A 190 19.27 -14.25 -18.37
C ALA A 190 18.34 -15.46 -18.22
N GLY A 191 18.53 -16.22 -17.16
CA GLY A 191 17.65 -17.32 -16.78
C GLY A 191 16.43 -16.84 -15.95
N ARG A 192 15.51 -17.77 -15.67
CA ARG A 192 14.29 -17.51 -14.88
C ARG A 192 14.57 -16.89 -13.51
N GLY A 193 15.69 -17.24 -12.88
CA GLY A 193 16.05 -16.68 -11.57
C GLY A 193 16.12 -15.15 -11.58
N LEU A 194 16.73 -14.54 -12.60
CA LEU A 194 16.76 -13.07 -12.71
C LEU A 194 15.35 -12.52 -13.01
N VAL A 195 14.62 -13.14 -13.94
CA VAL A 195 13.26 -12.69 -14.31
C VAL A 195 12.32 -12.71 -13.10
N ASP A 196 12.31 -13.80 -12.34
CA ASP A 196 11.40 -13.96 -11.21
C ASP A 196 11.78 -13.04 -10.04
N SER A 197 13.09 -12.87 -9.77
CA SER A 197 13.57 -12.01 -8.69
C SER A 197 13.44 -10.51 -8.98
N THR A 198 13.38 -10.11 -10.27
CA THR A 198 13.33 -8.69 -10.66
C THR A 198 11.95 -8.22 -11.14
N ARG A 199 10.90 -9.02 -10.95
CA ARG A 199 9.53 -8.71 -11.37
C ARG A 199 9.05 -7.33 -10.90
N LEU A 200 9.39 -6.92 -9.70
CA LEU A 200 8.98 -5.63 -9.14
C LEU A 200 9.71 -4.42 -9.78
N ALA A 201 10.79 -4.62 -10.51
CA ALA A 201 11.57 -3.51 -11.10
C ALA A 201 10.81 -2.71 -12.17
N SER A 202 9.67 -3.22 -12.66
CA SER A 202 8.79 -2.52 -13.61
C SER A 202 7.74 -1.63 -12.95
N SER A 203 7.76 -1.48 -11.62
CA SER A 203 6.79 -0.67 -10.88
C SER A 203 6.91 0.82 -11.24
N PRO A 204 5.79 1.57 -11.32
CA PRO A 204 5.79 2.99 -11.68
C PRO A 204 6.55 3.85 -10.66
N ALA A 205 7.48 4.67 -11.13
CA ALA A 205 8.33 5.48 -10.26
C ALA A 205 7.58 6.60 -9.51
N ASP A 206 6.48 7.10 -10.04
CA ASP A 206 5.65 8.14 -9.43
C ASP A 206 5.04 7.68 -8.11
N VAL A 207 4.49 6.46 -8.07
CA VAL A 207 3.97 5.84 -6.83
C VAL A 207 5.08 5.67 -5.79
N TRP A 208 6.23 5.16 -6.21
CA TRP A 208 7.34 4.86 -5.29
C TRP A 208 8.04 6.11 -4.77
N ARG A 209 8.04 7.20 -5.54
CA ARG A 209 8.58 8.49 -5.08
C ARG A 209 7.84 8.99 -3.85
N GLU A 210 6.51 8.90 -3.83
CA GLU A 210 5.70 9.33 -2.68
C GLU A 210 5.89 8.42 -1.47
N VAL A 211 5.91 7.10 -1.68
CA VAL A 211 6.18 6.12 -0.61
C VAL A 211 7.56 6.37 0.01
N CYS A 212 8.60 6.54 -0.81
CA CYS A 212 9.94 6.81 -0.32
C CYS A 212 10.02 8.12 0.46
N LYS A 213 9.33 9.17 0.00
CA LYS A 213 9.30 10.46 0.67
C LYS A 213 8.62 10.38 2.04
N SER A 214 7.45 9.72 2.11
CA SER A 214 6.64 9.64 3.33
C SER A 214 7.19 8.66 4.38
N ASN A 215 8.07 7.73 4.00
CA ASN A 215 8.68 6.75 4.92
C ASN A 215 10.21 6.70 4.82
N ALA A 216 10.85 7.82 4.46
CA ALA A 216 12.28 7.89 4.20
C ALA A 216 13.15 7.41 5.36
N GLY A 217 12.77 7.73 6.60
CA GLY A 217 13.53 7.36 7.80
C GLY A 217 13.61 5.85 7.99
N ASP A 218 12.46 5.15 8.02
CA ASP A 218 12.44 3.69 8.23
C ASP A 218 13.01 2.94 7.01
N ILE A 219 12.79 3.45 5.80
CA ILE A 219 13.40 2.90 4.58
C ILE A 219 14.91 3.04 4.65
N GLY A 220 15.45 4.17 5.12
CA GLY A 220 16.88 4.37 5.32
C GLY A 220 17.48 3.32 6.24
N VAL A 221 16.86 3.10 7.40
CA VAL A 221 17.28 2.06 8.36
C VAL A 221 17.27 0.66 7.71
N ALA A 222 16.24 0.33 6.95
CA ALA A 222 16.15 -0.97 6.28
C ALA A 222 17.23 -1.14 5.19
N LEU A 223 17.50 -0.10 4.41
CA LEU A 223 18.56 -0.10 3.41
C LEU A 223 19.94 -0.23 4.04
N ASP A 224 20.23 0.50 5.13
CA ASP A 224 21.52 0.41 5.83
C ASP A 224 21.79 -1.00 6.32
N GLN A 225 20.79 -1.71 6.84
CA GLN A 225 20.92 -3.11 7.25
C GLN A 225 21.23 -4.03 6.07
N LEU A 226 20.60 -3.83 4.92
CA LEU A 226 20.88 -4.60 3.72
C LEU A 226 22.27 -4.31 3.19
N ILE A 227 22.68 -3.04 3.12
CA ILE A 227 24.01 -2.63 2.68
C ILE A 227 25.08 -3.28 3.56
N ALA A 228 24.93 -3.23 4.89
CA ALA A 228 25.85 -3.87 5.82
C ALA A 228 25.94 -5.39 5.58
N ARG A 229 24.81 -6.05 5.31
CA ARG A 229 24.80 -7.49 4.99
C ARG A 229 25.49 -7.80 3.66
N LEU A 230 25.29 -6.99 2.62
CA LEU A 230 25.97 -7.14 1.34
C LEU A 230 27.48 -6.90 1.45
N GLN A 231 27.90 -5.95 2.27
CA GLN A 231 29.34 -5.72 2.57
C GLN A 231 29.98 -6.92 3.28
N GLN A 232 29.28 -7.53 4.24
CA GLN A 232 29.72 -8.75 4.91
C GLN A 232 29.87 -9.93 3.93
N LEU A 233 28.85 -10.15 3.09
CA LEU A 233 28.92 -11.16 2.04
C LEU A 233 30.10 -10.93 1.11
N ARG A 234 30.29 -9.69 0.64
CA ARG A 234 31.42 -9.35 -0.23
C ARG A 234 32.76 -9.64 0.43
N ALA A 235 32.91 -9.33 1.72
CA ALA A 235 34.17 -9.59 2.46
C ALA A 235 34.43 -11.08 2.66
N GLY A 236 33.40 -11.90 2.85
CA GLY A 236 33.49 -13.34 3.10
C GLY A 236 33.30 -14.25 1.88
N LEU A 237 33.35 -13.70 0.66
CA LEU A 237 33.13 -14.52 -0.57
C LEU A 237 34.18 -15.63 -0.74
N ALA A 238 35.41 -15.41 -0.28
CA ALA A 238 36.51 -16.33 -0.49
C ALA A 238 36.59 -17.46 0.56
N ASP A 239 36.07 -17.24 1.76
CA ASP A 239 36.11 -18.24 2.85
C ASP A 239 34.90 -19.18 2.86
N GLY A 240 33.82 -18.82 2.23
CA GLY A 240 32.59 -19.60 2.15
C GLY A 240 31.73 -19.62 3.40
N GLU A 241 32.25 -19.50 4.59
CA GLU A 241 31.54 -19.60 5.88
C GLU A 241 30.44 -18.50 6.00
N THR A 242 30.78 -17.28 5.62
CA THR A 242 29.84 -16.17 5.60
C THR A 242 28.68 -16.43 4.61
N VAL A 243 28.99 -17.01 3.45
CA VAL A 243 28.03 -17.37 2.44
C VAL A 243 27.07 -18.43 2.99
N ASP A 244 27.60 -19.52 3.55
CA ASP A 244 26.81 -20.60 4.14
C ASP A 244 25.84 -20.06 5.21
N THR A 245 26.36 -19.26 6.13
CA THR A 245 25.54 -18.65 7.21
C THR A 245 24.39 -17.80 6.66
N VAL A 246 24.63 -16.98 5.64
CA VAL A 246 23.58 -16.12 5.07
C VAL A 246 22.52 -16.95 4.34
N PHE A 247 22.95 -17.96 3.58
CA PHE A 247 22.04 -18.81 2.82
C PHE A 247 21.17 -19.69 3.73
N GLU A 248 21.74 -20.27 4.78
CA GLU A 248 20.99 -21.06 5.76
C GLU A 248 19.92 -20.21 6.46
N ARG A 249 20.29 -19.02 6.95
CA ARG A 249 19.33 -18.10 7.60
C ARG A 249 18.26 -17.62 6.64
N ALA A 250 18.62 -17.31 5.40
CA ALA A 250 17.67 -16.92 4.38
C ALA A 250 16.66 -18.04 4.07
N ALA A 251 17.14 -19.29 3.97
CA ALA A 251 16.28 -20.45 3.76
C ALA A 251 15.28 -20.67 4.93
N GLN A 252 15.74 -20.48 6.18
CA GLN A 252 14.88 -20.54 7.36
C GLN A 252 13.75 -19.53 7.28
N TRP A 253 14.06 -18.24 7.04
CA TRP A 253 13.08 -17.17 6.94
C TRP A 253 12.16 -17.36 5.72
N ARG A 254 12.69 -17.87 4.62
CA ARG A 254 11.86 -18.21 3.45
C ARG A 254 10.84 -19.31 3.78
N SER A 255 11.24 -20.31 4.56
CA SER A 255 10.34 -21.36 5.03
C SER A 255 9.22 -20.79 5.92
N GLU A 256 9.56 -19.90 6.87
CA GLU A 256 8.54 -19.21 7.70
C GLU A 256 7.58 -18.37 6.86
N LEU A 257 8.09 -17.64 5.87
CA LEU A 257 7.26 -16.84 4.97
C LEU A 257 6.23 -17.67 4.19
N MET A 258 6.55 -18.91 3.90
CA MET A 258 5.64 -19.81 3.15
C MET A 258 4.59 -20.48 4.04
N LYS A 259 4.82 -20.58 5.36
CA LYS A 259 3.82 -21.10 6.30
C LYS A 259 2.58 -20.18 6.30
N GLY A 260 1.40 -20.76 6.02
CA GLY A 260 0.14 -20.03 6.02
C GLY A 260 -0.19 -19.28 4.70
N ARG A 261 0.49 -19.63 3.61
CA ARG A 261 0.17 -19.13 2.26
C ARG A 261 -0.51 -20.19 1.38
N ASP A 262 -0.71 -21.40 1.90
CA ASP A 262 -1.44 -22.50 1.27
C ASP A 262 -2.96 -22.35 1.43
#